data_b45d4cd81129635d29e784d08766f824
#
_entry.id   b45d4cd81129635d29e784d08766f824
#
_cell.length_a   1.000
_cell.length_b   1.000
_cell.length_c   1.000
_cell.angle_alpha   90.00
_cell.angle_beta   90.00
_cell.angle_gamma   90.00
#
_symmetry.space_group_name_H-M   'P 1'
#
loop_
_entity.id
_entity.type
_entity.pdbx_description
1 polymer ?
#
loop_
_entity_poly.entity_id
_entity_poly.type
_entity_poly.pdbx_seq_one_letter_code
_entity_poly.pdbx_strand_id
1 'polypeptide(L)'
;MNARAKQILLLLLAAALLAVSGQVQKSLNRDRVQLGLTIGEPLQNAPPMLAFTTVALGGFRGLISNFLWMRANDLQQDDKFFEAAQLADWITDLEPHFAQVWNFQAWNMAYNISVKFKENAPGDYSDRWRWVQRGFELLRDRALIYNPDDVSICFQLGWIFQHKMGQNLDDGNRYYKQEWFADMAPFFGPDGTNFDNLIHPQTAEARTNSLVLRDKYKIDPVFAQKVDAQYGPLDWRLPEAHAIYWYALGLEKAAGNTNKVKQGDFDLMQLRRGIFQSEQAAFRHGRIIADPFTHGVLLAPNLDLIPKANDSYLQMYAEEKEEGQRTDILRAHRNFLRDVVYFLYENNRVADAAKWFRILREKYPDQTIIDAQPDSLPKNLTLEEYAFARVQEEIGDTSQERTTGVIEGMIARSYYQLAIGQDDRAAGYKLKARLIYDNYQKKMGMDQPRAALPSLDVL
;
A
#
# COMPACT_ATOMS: atom_id res chain seq x y z
N MET A 1 65.65 -10.31 30.12
CA MET A 1 65.13 -9.01 29.69
C MET A 1 64.41 -8.37 30.86
N ASN A 2 64.88 -7.21 31.32
CA ASN A 2 64.34 -6.51 32.51
C ASN A 2 62.86 -6.09 32.23
N ALA A 3 62.04 -6.03 33.26
CA ALA A 3 60.62 -5.69 33.17
C ALA A 3 60.36 -4.40 32.33
N ARG A 4 61.23 -3.38 32.53
CA ARG A 4 61.21 -2.13 31.73
C ARG A 4 61.45 -2.37 30.21
N ALA A 5 62.40 -3.26 29.85
CA ALA A 5 62.67 -3.58 28.47
C ALA A 5 61.47 -4.31 27.78
N LYS A 6 60.75 -5.17 28.52
CA LYS A 6 59.52 -5.80 28.07
C LYS A 6 58.40 -4.78 27.83
N GLN A 7 58.25 -3.81 28.74
CA GLN A 7 57.24 -2.74 28.60
C GLN A 7 57.52 -1.85 27.39
N ILE A 8 58.78 -1.44 27.17
CA ILE A 8 59.17 -0.65 26.00
C ILE A 8 58.94 -1.45 24.72
N LEU A 9 59.29 -2.73 24.68
CA LEU A 9 59.02 -3.59 23.50
C LEU A 9 57.52 -3.70 23.18
N LEU A 10 56.69 -3.88 24.22
CA LEU A 10 55.23 -3.93 24.05
C LEU A 10 54.66 -2.60 23.55
N LEU A 11 55.16 -1.48 24.05
CA LEU A 11 54.72 -0.16 23.55
C LEU A 11 55.15 0.09 22.12
N LEU A 12 56.35 -0.31 21.72
CA LEU A 12 56.80 -0.22 20.34
C LEU A 12 55.98 -1.13 19.41
N LEU A 13 55.67 -2.33 19.85
CA LEU A 13 54.82 -3.24 19.11
C LEU A 13 53.40 -2.68 18.95
N ALA A 14 52.81 -2.13 20.00
CA ALA A 14 51.51 -1.49 19.95
C ALA A 14 51.51 -0.30 18.99
N ALA A 15 52.54 0.58 19.02
CA ALA A 15 52.67 1.69 18.10
C ALA A 15 52.83 1.22 16.65
N ALA A 16 53.61 0.17 16.39
CA ALA A 16 53.77 -0.42 15.08
C ALA A 16 52.42 -1.01 14.55
N LEU A 17 51.67 -1.74 15.39
CA LEU A 17 50.38 -2.26 15.02
C LEU A 17 49.34 -1.17 14.73
N LEU A 18 49.36 -0.07 15.51
CA LEU A 18 48.50 1.07 15.23
C LEU A 18 48.85 1.76 13.91
N ALA A 19 50.16 1.91 13.60
CA ALA A 19 50.61 2.47 12.32
C ALA A 19 50.19 1.60 11.11
N VAL A 20 50.36 0.29 11.23
CA VAL A 20 49.91 -0.70 10.19
C VAL A 20 48.39 -0.64 10.06
N SER A 21 47.64 -0.65 11.15
CA SER A 21 46.18 -0.52 11.14
C SER A 21 45.74 0.77 10.43
N GLY A 22 46.39 1.90 10.70
CA GLY A 22 46.12 3.17 10.03
C GLY A 22 46.35 3.14 8.52
N GLN A 23 47.41 2.42 8.05
CA GLN A 23 47.70 2.26 6.63
C GLN A 23 46.65 1.36 5.95
N VAL A 24 46.26 0.26 6.57
CA VAL A 24 45.21 -0.65 6.07
C VAL A 24 43.88 0.09 5.99
N GLN A 25 43.54 0.85 7.03
CA GLN A 25 42.29 1.62 7.05
C GLN A 25 42.25 2.71 5.95
N LYS A 26 43.39 3.33 5.65
CA LYS A 26 43.53 4.31 4.56
C LYS A 26 43.29 3.67 3.17
N SER A 27 43.87 2.48 2.97
CA SER A 27 43.62 1.69 1.73
C SER A 27 42.16 1.29 1.62
N LEU A 28 41.60 0.72 2.70
CA LEU A 28 40.22 0.26 2.75
C LEU A 28 39.21 1.41 2.47
N ASN A 29 39.46 2.59 3.04
CA ASN A 29 38.61 3.75 2.79
C ASN A 29 38.68 4.22 1.33
N ARG A 30 39.86 4.19 0.73
CA ARG A 30 40.02 4.51 -0.70
C ARG A 30 39.27 3.52 -1.57
N ASP A 31 39.41 2.23 -1.28
CA ASP A 31 38.74 1.15 -2.04
C ASP A 31 37.20 1.26 -1.86
N ARG A 32 36.70 1.59 -0.67
CA ARG A 32 35.28 1.86 -0.42
C ARG A 32 34.75 3.03 -1.26
N VAL A 33 35.51 4.13 -1.39
CA VAL A 33 35.14 5.26 -2.25
C VAL A 33 35.10 4.84 -3.72
N GLN A 34 36.14 4.12 -4.18
CA GLN A 34 36.23 3.66 -5.58
C GLN A 34 35.12 2.68 -5.95
N LEU A 35 34.70 1.85 -5.02
CA LEU A 35 33.64 0.85 -5.20
C LEU A 35 32.24 1.42 -4.94
N GLY A 36 32.12 2.72 -4.66
CA GLY A 36 30.82 3.35 -4.35
C GLY A 36 30.17 2.86 -3.04
N LEU A 37 30.93 2.28 -2.13
CA LEU A 37 30.48 1.75 -0.83
C LEU A 37 30.42 2.81 0.27
N THR A 38 30.77 4.06 -0.01
CA THR A 38 30.66 5.17 0.91
C THR A 38 29.27 5.79 0.81
N ILE A 39 28.49 5.61 1.83
CA ILE A 39 27.31 6.44 2.11
C ILE A 39 27.84 7.85 2.43
N GLY A 40 27.35 8.88 1.73
CA GLY A 40 27.80 10.25 1.74
C GLY A 40 28.54 10.79 2.98
N GLU A 41 28.96 12.03 3.00
CA GLU A 41 29.74 12.57 4.13
C GLU A 41 28.99 12.34 5.46
N PRO A 42 29.57 11.63 6.44
CA PRO A 42 28.89 11.21 7.68
C PRO A 42 28.33 12.34 8.54
N LEU A 43 28.72 13.57 8.27
CA LEU A 43 28.33 14.77 9.01
C LEU A 43 27.44 15.72 8.20
N GLN A 44 27.11 15.39 6.96
CA GLN A 44 26.21 16.20 6.15
C GLN A 44 24.79 16.14 6.76
N ASN A 45 24.26 17.29 7.15
CA ASN A 45 22.97 17.43 7.86
C ASN A 45 22.91 16.82 9.28
N ALA A 46 24.07 16.47 9.88
CA ALA A 46 24.08 15.91 11.23
C ALA A 46 23.70 16.95 12.29
N PRO A 47 22.82 16.60 13.26
CA PRO A 47 22.57 17.46 14.40
C PRO A 47 23.85 17.78 15.17
N PRO A 48 23.98 18.96 15.81
CA PRO A 48 25.17 19.32 16.57
C PRO A 48 25.60 18.29 17.63
N MET A 49 24.63 17.62 18.26
CA MET A 49 24.88 16.56 19.21
C MET A 49 25.56 15.35 18.55
N LEU A 50 25.15 14.97 17.33
CA LEU A 50 25.76 13.87 16.59
C LEU A 50 27.18 14.21 16.15
N ALA A 51 27.42 15.46 15.70
CA ALA A 51 28.78 15.93 15.37
C ALA A 51 29.68 15.83 16.59
N PHE A 52 29.21 16.27 17.77
CA PHE A 52 29.93 16.19 19.03
C PHE A 52 30.18 14.70 19.43
N THR A 53 29.17 13.85 19.43
CA THR A 53 29.32 12.44 19.79
C THR A 53 30.22 11.69 18.82
N THR A 54 30.22 12.03 17.53
CA THR A 54 31.13 11.45 16.54
C THR A 54 32.58 11.77 16.84
N VAL A 55 32.86 13.00 17.25
CA VAL A 55 34.22 13.41 17.65
C VAL A 55 34.60 12.82 18.98
N ALA A 56 33.67 12.81 19.97
CA ALA A 56 33.97 12.38 21.33
C ALA A 56 34.06 10.82 21.44
N LEU A 57 33.20 10.09 20.76
CA LEU A 57 33.14 8.62 20.83
C LEU A 57 33.98 7.94 19.74
N GLY A 58 34.31 8.65 18.66
CA GLY A 58 35.09 8.09 17.56
C GLY A 58 34.53 6.77 17.05
N GLY A 59 35.40 5.75 16.97
CA GLY A 59 35.01 4.40 16.50
C GLY A 59 34.12 3.59 17.44
N PHE A 60 33.96 4.01 18.71
CA PHE A 60 33.09 3.31 19.66
C PHE A 60 31.60 3.50 19.40
N ARG A 61 31.23 4.51 18.63
CA ARG A 61 29.83 4.81 18.28
C ARG A 61 29.12 3.60 17.70
N GLY A 62 29.71 2.93 16.70
CA GLY A 62 29.14 1.72 16.09
C GLY A 62 29.03 0.53 17.05
N LEU A 63 29.98 0.37 17.98
CA LEU A 63 29.89 -0.67 19.01
C LEU A 63 28.72 -0.41 19.97
N ILE A 64 28.53 0.85 20.40
CA ILE A 64 27.39 1.23 21.24
C ILE A 64 26.07 0.99 20.51
N SER A 65 25.97 1.42 19.25
CA SER A 65 24.77 1.20 18.44
C SER A 65 24.45 -0.27 18.27
N ASN A 66 25.45 -1.13 18.03
CA ASN A 66 25.24 -2.58 17.94
C ASN A 66 24.73 -3.19 19.24
N PHE A 67 25.29 -2.75 20.38
CA PHE A 67 24.80 -3.21 21.69
C PHE A 67 23.35 -2.78 21.94
N LEU A 68 23.02 -1.52 21.66
CA LEU A 68 21.67 -1.00 21.79
C LEU A 68 20.70 -1.74 20.85
N TRP A 69 21.14 -2.09 19.63
CA TRP A 69 20.36 -2.85 18.68
C TRP A 69 20.02 -4.26 19.17
N MET A 70 21.02 -4.97 19.69
CA MET A 70 20.77 -6.29 20.31
C MET A 70 19.76 -6.17 21.44
N ARG A 71 19.94 -5.17 22.31
CA ARG A 71 19.02 -4.95 23.43
C ARG A 71 17.61 -4.55 22.98
N ALA A 72 17.48 -3.75 21.91
CA ALA A 72 16.18 -3.38 21.33
C ALA A 72 15.44 -4.62 20.77
N ASN A 73 16.17 -5.54 20.12
CA ASN A 73 15.62 -6.82 19.66
C ASN A 73 15.16 -7.70 20.83
N ASP A 74 15.93 -7.80 21.90
CA ASP A 74 15.54 -8.56 23.11
C ASP A 74 14.24 -7.98 23.71
N LEU A 75 14.17 -6.65 23.84
CA LEU A 75 12.99 -5.98 24.37
C LEU A 75 11.75 -6.18 23.48
N GLN A 76 11.94 -6.24 22.15
CA GLN A 76 10.85 -6.56 21.23
C GLN A 76 10.34 -7.99 21.42
N GLN A 77 11.24 -8.97 21.61
CA GLN A 77 10.86 -10.35 21.89
C GLN A 77 10.13 -10.49 23.23
N ASP A 78 10.48 -9.64 24.20
CA ASP A 78 9.82 -9.56 25.51
C ASP A 78 8.50 -8.74 25.49
N ASP A 79 7.98 -8.32 24.35
CA ASP A 79 6.81 -7.43 24.20
C ASP A 79 6.96 -6.03 24.84
N LYS A 80 8.19 -5.59 25.12
CA LYS A 80 8.50 -4.28 25.71
C LYS A 80 8.73 -3.23 24.63
N PHE A 81 7.69 -2.98 23.82
CA PHE A 81 7.80 -2.18 22.61
C PHE A 81 8.11 -0.69 22.85
N PHE A 82 7.69 -0.12 23.98
CA PHE A 82 7.98 1.28 24.31
C PHE A 82 9.47 1.49 24.64
N GLU A 83 10.05 0.57 25.41
CA GLU A 83 11.47 0.57 25.74
C GLU A 83 12.32 0.31 24.48
N ALA A 84 11.87 -0.62 23.62
CA ALA A 84 12.53 -0.88 22.33
C ALA A 84 12.51 0.38 21.44
N ALA A 85 11.40 1.11 21.39
CA ALA A 85 11.29 2.36 20.64
C ALA A 85 12.26 3.43 21.17
N GLN A 86 12.42 3.57 22.50
CA GLN A 86 13.36 4.51 23.07
C GLN A 86 14.83 4.17 22.74
N LEU A 87 15.20 2.88 22.74
CA LEU A 87 16.54 2.47 22.30
C LEU A 87 16.77 2.73 20.83
N ALA A 88 15.73 2.51 19.99
CA ALA A 88 15.80 2.81 18.57
C ALA A 88 16.00 4.32 18.31
N ASP A 89 15.36 5.21 19.09
CA ASP A 89 15.63 6.64 19.03
C ASP A 89 17.11 6.96 19.29
N TRP A 90 17.69 6.37 20.32
CA TRP A 90 19.11 6.58 20.62
C TRP A 90 20.03 6.05 19.51
N ILE A 91 19.67 4.91 18.89
CA ILE A 91 20.46 4.37 17.78
C ILE A 91 20.38 5.30 16.57
N THR A 92 19.18 5.84 16.24
CA THR A 92 19.02 6.77 15.14
C THR A 92 19.78 8.09 15.36
N ASP A 93 19.92 8.54 16.61
CA ASP A 93 20.73 9.70 16.95
C ASP A 93 22.24 9.42 16.84
N LEU A 94 22.67 8.20 17.12
CA LEU A 94 24.07 7.78 16.97
C LEU A 94 24.43 7.43 15.52
N GLU A 95 23.56 6.72 14.82
CA GLU A 95 23.78 6.22 13.44
C GLU A 95 22.63 6.60 12.51
N PRO A 96 22.44 7.90 12.18
CA PRO A 96 21.29 8.37 11.40
C PRO A 96 21.26 7.81 9.97
N HIS A 97 22.40 7.33 9.43
CA HIS A 97 22.46 6.67 8.13
C HIS A 97 22.19 5.17 8.18
N PHE A 98 21.80 4.62 9.33
CA PHE A 98 21.43 3.23 9.47
C PHE A 98 19.91 3.03 9.20
N ALA A 99 19.53 2.95 7.93
CA ALA A 99 18.15 2.91 7.48
C ALA A 99 17.30 1.81 8.13
N GLN A 100 17.89 0.65 8.44
CA GLN A 100 17.17 -0.47 9.06
C GLN A 100 16.59 -0.13 10.43
N VAL A 101 17.24 0.73 11.21
CA VAL A 101 16.72 1.15 12.52
C VAL A 101 15.49 2.03 12.37
N TRP A 102 15.51 2.94 11.40
CA TRP A 102 14.34 3.77 11.08
C TRP A 102 13.14 2.91 10.67
N ASN A 103 13.37 1.96 9.77
CA ASN A 103 12.35 1.03 9.30
C ASN A 103 11.77 0.19 10.46
N PHE A 104 12.65 -0.37 11.31
CA PHE A 104 12.26 -1.13 12.49
C PHE A 104 11.41 -0.29 13.45
N GLN A 105 11.83 0.91 13.77
CA GLN A 105 11.13 1.78 14.70
C GLN A 105 9.76 2.20 14.15
N ALA A 106 9.69 2.61 12.90
CA ALA A 106 8.43 2.97 12.24
C ALA A 106 7.44 1.79 12.21
N TRP A 107 7.96 0.60 11.86
CA TRP A 107 7.17 -0.62 11.89
C TRP A 107 6.68 -0.95 13.31
N ASN A 108 7.56 -0.86 14.30
CA ASN A 108 7.20 -1.09 15.70
C ASN A 108 6.09 -0.13 16.17
N MET A 109 6.18 1.16 15.85
CA MET A 109 5.14 2.15 16.17
C MET A 109 3.81 1.79 15.49
N ALA A 110 3.85 1.55 14.17
CA ALA A 110 2.65 1.35 13.37
C ALA A 110 1.95 -0.01 13.62
N TYR A 111 2.68 -1.06 13.99
CA TYR A 111 2.13 -2.42 14.11
C TYR A 111 2.12 -2.97 15.54
N ASN A 112 3.20 -2.81 16.31
CA ASN A 112 3.28 -3.40 17.65
C ASN A 112 2.67 -2.50 18.72
N ILE A 113 3.06 -1.22 18.73
CA ILE A 113 2.60 -0.28 19.75
C ILE A 113 1.15 0.11 19.46
N SER A 114 0.81 0.43 18.22
CA SER A 114 -0.55 0.89 17.87
C SER A 114 -1.64 -0.07 18.32
N VAL A 115 -1.45 -1.38 18.13
CA VAL A 115 -2.46 -2.41 18.48
C VAL A 115 -2.62 -2.65 19.98
N LYS A 116 -1.74 -2.09 20.83
CA LYS A 116 -1.92 -2.13 22.29
C LYS A 116 -3.02 -1.16 22.74
N PHE A 117 -3.39 -0.19 21.93
CA PHE A 117 -4.49 0.74 22.19
C PHE A 117 -5.79 0.18 21.65
N LYS A 118 -6.78 0.09 22.51
CA LYS A 118 -8.14 -0.34 22.16
C LYS A 118 -8.92 0.83 21.59
N GLU A 119 -10.08 0.54 21.12
CA GLU A 119 -11.10 1.53 20.78
C GLU A 119 -11.47 2.37 22.00
N ASN A 120 -11.42 3.71 21.90
CA ASN A 120 -11.73 4.62 22.99
C ASN A 120 -13.25 4.77 23.19
N ALA A 121 -13.97 4.81 22.08
CA ALA A 121 -15.44 4.80 21.97
C ALA A 121 -15.80 4.07 20.67
N PRO A 122 -17.05 3.63 20.46
CA PRO A 122 -17.42 2.94 19.22
C PRO A 122 -16.98 3.70 17.96
N GLY A 123 -16.06 3.14 17.20
CA GLY A 123 -15.44 3.72 16.00
C GLY A 123 -14.27 4.66 16.24
N ASP A 124 -13.92 5.01 17.49
CA ASP A 124 -12.80 5.92 17.81
C ASP A 124 -11.49 5.14 18.08
N TYR A 125 -10.58 5.15 17.11
CA TYR A 125 -9.24 4.58 17.18
C TYR A 125 -8.14 5.67 17.19
N SER A 126 -8.43 6.86 17.74
CA SER A 126 -7.53 8.02 17.69
C SER A 126 -6.15 7.78 18.32
N ASP A 127 -6.08 7.04 19.45
CA ASP A 127 -4.78 6.72 20.06
C ASP A 127 -3.98 5.76 19.22
N ARG A 128 -4.64 4.77 18.59
CA ARG A 128 -4.00 3.85 17.65
C ARG A 128 -3.50 4.58 16.40
N TRP A 129 -4.32 5.51 15.86
CA TRP A 129 -3.96 6.36 14.74
C TRP A 129 -2.71 7.20 15.00
N ARG A 130 -2.59 7.82 16.17
CA ARG A 130 -1.40 8.60 16.54
C ARG A 130 -0.10 7.80 16.41
N TRP A 131 -0.11 6.51 16.76
CA TRP A 131 1.07 5.67 16.63
C TRP A 131 1.35 5.24 15.19
N VAL A 132 0.32 5.00 14.39
CA VAL A 132 0.45 4.76 12.95
C VAL A 132 1.03 6.00 12.27
N GLN A 133 0.48 7.18 12.60
CA GLN A 133 0.93 8.47 12.08
C GLN A 133 2.39 8.74 12.43
N ARG A 134 2.79 8.58 13.69
CA ARG A 134 4.19 8.72 14.12
C ARG A 134 5.13 7.77 13.37
N GLY A 135 4.67 6.57 13.05
CA GLY A 135 5.47 5.60 12.30
C GLY A 135 5.82 6.11 10.89
N PHE A 136 4.84 6.53 10.10
CA PHE A 136 5.16 7.04 8.75
C PHE A 136 5.80 8.44 8.78
N GLU A 137 5.46 9.31 9.74
CA GLU A 137 6.10 10.61 9.91
C GLU A 137 7.59 10.47 10.26
N LEU A 138 7.96 9.52 11.09
CA LEU A 138 9.35 9.22 11.41
C LEU A 138 10.16 8.92 10.14
N LEU A 139 9.63 8.11 9.25
CA LEU A 139 10.27 7.76 7.98
C LEU A 139 10.33 8.95 7.03
N ARG A 140 9.19 9.63 6.86
CA ARG A 140 9.01 10.74 5.92
C ARG A 140 9.81 11.97 6.33
N ASP A 141 9.75 12.35 7.61
CA ASP A 141 10.23 13.66 8.09
C ASP A 141 11.63 13.62 8.70
N ARG A 142 12.12 12.41 9.06
CA ARG A 142 13.48 12.25 9.63
C ARG A 142 14.34 11.29 8.82
N ALA A 143 13.90 10.06 8.60
CA ALA A 143 14.73 9.05 7.96
C ALA A 143 15.15 9.44 6.54
N LEU A 144 14.25 10.00 5.71
CA LEU A 144 14.54 10.45 4.36
C LEU A 144 15.47 11.68 4.31
N ILE A 145 15.59 12.48 5.39
CA ILE A 145 16.55 13.59 5.44
C ILE A 145 17.98 13.05 5.50
N TYR A 146 18.20 12.01 6.32
CA TYR A 146 19.53 11.41 6.48
C TYR A 146 19.85 10.38 5.41
N ASN A 147 18.82 9.75 4.82
CA ASN A 147 18.94 8.67 3.86
C ASN A 147 18.08 8.95 2.61
N PRO A 148 18.34 10.06 1.88
CA PRO A 148 17.45 10.54 0.81
C PRO A 148 17.30 9.54 -0.35
N ASP A 149 18.31 8.68 -0.56
CA ASP A 149 18.33 7.71 -1.67
C ASP A 149 18.09 6.28 -1.22
N ASP A 150 17.72 6.07 0.05
CA ASP A 150 17.48 4.72 0.55
C ASP A 150 16.10 4.21 0.12
N VAL A 151 16.12 3.16 -0.70
CA VAL A 151 14.93 2.54 -1.28
C VAL A 151 14.10 1.81 -0.24
N SER A 152 14.74 1.26 0.81
CA SER A 152 14.04 0.51 1.85
C SER A 152 13.11 1.41 2.69
N ILE A 153 13.47 2.67 2.86
CA ILE A 153 12.61 3.67 3.54
C ILE A 153 11.38 3.98 2.69
N CYS A 154 11.55 4.16 1.37
CA CYS A 154 10.42 4.34 0.46
C CYS A 154 9.50 3.11 0.45
N PHE A 155 10.09 1.91 0.47
CA PHE A 155 9.33 0.66 0.57
C PHE A 155 8.53 0.62 1.88
N GLN A 156 9.14 0.92 3.02
CA GLN A 156 8.48 0.88 4.32
C GLN A 156 7.34 1.92 4.44
N LEU A 157 7.51 3.11 3.85
CA LEU A 157 6.45 4.11 3.72
C LEU A 157 5.28 3.54 2.90
N GLY A 158 5.56 3.05 1.70
CA GLY A 158 4.55 2.42 0.85
C GLY A 158 3.82 1.28 1.57
N TRP A 159 4.54 0.45 2.32
CA TRP A 159 3.98 -0.66 3.08
C TRP A 159 3.01 -0.22 4.18
N ILE A 160 3.32 0.84 4.94
CA ILE A 160 2.41 1.36 5.97
C ILE A 160 1.12 1.87 5.31
N PHE A 161 1.22 2.63 4.22
CA PHE A 161 0.04 3.11 3.51
C PHE A 161 -0.77 1.96 2.89
N GLN A 162 -0.13 1.00 2.25
CA GLN A 162 -0.80 -0.14 1.62
C GLN A 162 -1.42 -1.09 2.64
N HIS A 163 -0.60 -1.58 3.58
CA HIS A 163 -0.97 -2.72 4.43
C HIS A 163 -1.69 -2.28 5.70
N LYS A 164 -1.16 -1.27 6.41
CA LYS A 164 -1.75 -0.82 7.68
C LYS A 164 -2.99 0.02 7.49
N MET A 165 -2.97 0.93 6.52
CA MET A 165 -4.05 1.88 6.29
C MET A 165 -5.00 1.43 5.17
N GLY A 166 -4.47 0.90 4.07
CA GLY A 166 -5.25 0.55 2.87
C GLY A 166 -6.03 -0.76 3.00
N GLN A 167 -5.50 -1.78 3.67
CA GLN A 167 -6.18 -3.07 3.85
C GLN A 167 -7.13 -3.08 5.06
N ASN A 168 -8.01 -4.10 5.09
CA ASN A 168 -9.00 -4.27 6.17
C ASN A 168 -8.53 -5.27 7.24
N LEU A 169 -7.22 -5.33 7.51
CA LEU A 169 -6.62 -6.27 8.46
C LEU A 169 -6.55 -5.74 9.89
N ASP A 170 -6.67 -4.42 10.07
CA ASP A 170 -6.68 -3.76 11.36
C ASP A 170 -8.10 -3.27 11.68
N ASP A 171 -8.55 -3.42 12.91
CA ASP A 171 -9.88 -2.97 13.35
C ASP A 171 -10.08 -1.45 13.13
N GLY A 172 -9.00 -0.66 13.27
CA GLY A 172 -8.99 0.78 13.05
C GLY A 172 -8.88 1.21 11.59
N ASN A 173 -8.86 0.30 10.61
CA ASN A 173 -8.59 0.63 9.21
C ASN A 173 -9.52 1.70 8.62
N ARG A 174 -10.83 1.66 8.99
CA ARG A 174 -11.81 2.67 8.54
C ARG A 174 -11.49 4.05 9.12
N TYR A 175 -11.13 4.09 10.40
CA TYR A 175 -10.71 5.31 11.08
C TYR A 175 -9.48 5.92 10.41
N TYR A 176 -8.46 5.12 10.11
CA TYR A 176 -7.24 5.60 9.43
C TYR A 176 -7.54 6.19 8.05
N LYS A 177 -8.42 5.56 7.29
CA LYS A 177 -8.85 6.07 5.97
C LYS A 177 -9.62 7.39 6.09
N GLN A 178 -10.47 7.54 7.11
CA GLN A 178 -11.22 8.77 7.36
C GLN A 178 -10.30 9.93 7.77
N GLU A 179 -9.36 9.68 8.69
CA GLU A 179 -8.37 10.68 9.10
C GLU A 179 -7.47 11.10 7.93
N TRP A 180 -6.99 10.13 7.15
CA TRP A 180 -6.18 10.41 5.97
C TRP A 180 -6.97 11.16 4.90
N PHE A 181 -8.21 10.79 4.69
CA PHE A 181 -9.11 11.53 3.81
C PHE A 181 -9.28 12.98 4.25
N ALA A 182 -9.52 13.22 5.52
CA ALA A 182 -9.67 14.57 6.07
C ALA A 182 -8.39 15.41 5.87
N ASP A 183 -7.21 14.79 6.02
CA ASP A 183 -5.92 15.42 5.77
C ASP A 183 -5.71 15.76 4.28
N MET A 184 -6.15 14.90 3.36
CA MET A 184 -5.87 15.03 1.92
C MET A 184 -6.94 15.77 1.13
N ALA A 185 -8.18 15.81 1.61
CA ALA A 185 -9.31 16.46 0.92
C ALA A 185 -9.09 17.95 0.59
N PRO A 186 -8.36 18.75 1.38
CA PRO A 186 -8.06 20.15 1.02
C PRO A 186 -7.20 20.29 -0.24
N PHE A 187 -6.39 19.29 -0.58
CA PHE A 187 -5.48 19.31 -1.71
C PHE A 187 -6.06 18.67 -2.96
N PHE A 188 -6.90 17.64 -2.76
CA PHE A 188 -7.45 16.80 -3.80
C PHE A 188 -8.97 16.85 -3.73
N GLY A 189 -9.59 17.61 -4.63
CA GLY A 189 -11.02 17.87 -4.59
C GLY A 189 -11.89 16.64 -4.91
N PRO A 190 -13.22 16.76 -4.74
CA PRO A 190 -14.17 15.66 -4.94
C PRO A 190 -14.27 15.19 -6.39
N ASP A 191 -14.02 16.09 -7.34
CA ASP A 191 -14.16 15.84 -8.78
C ASP A 191 -12.87 15.31 -9.44
N GLY A 192 -11.92 14.85 -8.62
CA GLY A 192 -10.61 14.40 -9.06
C GLY A 192 -9.50 15.40 -8.78
N THR A 193 -8.26 14.97 -9.01
CA THR A 193 -7.08 15.76 -8.70
C THR A 193 -6.75 16.74 -9.81
N ASN A 194 -6.76 18.02 -9.49
CA ASN A 194 -6.26 19.07 -10.39
C ASN A 194 -4.76 19.31 -10.14
N PHE A 195 -3.90 18.50 -10.75
CA PHE A 195 -2.46 18.64 -10.63
C PHE A 195 -1.93 19.96 -11.18
N ASP A 196 -2.51 20.51 -12.24
CA ASP A 196 -2.06 21.78 -12.81
C ASP A 196 -2.18 22.91 -11.78
N ASN A 197 -3.26 22.95 -11.02
CA ASN A 197 -3.45 23.93 -9.95
C ASN A 197 -2.46 23.74 -8.77
N LEU A 198 -1.97 22.53 -8.53
CA LEU A 198 -0.94 22.25 -7.52
C LEU A 198 0.48 22.55 -8.02
N ILE A 199 0.73 22.37 -9.33
CA ILE A 199 2.05 22.58 -9.95
C ILE A 199 2.23 24.08 -10.32
N HIS A 200 1.18 24.70 -10.87
CA HIS A 200 1.14 26.08 -11.33
C HIS A 200 0.06 26.90 -10.61
N PRO A 201 0.13 27.06 -9.30
CA PRO A 201 -0.94 27.63 -8.50
C PRO A 201 -1.19 29.10 -8.84
N GLN A 202 -2.42 29.45 -9.24
CA GLN A 202 -2.82 30.80 -9.61
C GLN A 202 -3.38 31.61 -8.43
N THR A 203 -3.95 30.94 -7.41
CA THR A 203 -4.53 31.59 -6.23
C THR A 203 -3.60 31.50 -5.00
N ALA A 204 -3.82 32.35 -4.00
CA ALA A 204 -3.07 32.29 -2.74
C ALA A 204 -3.34 30.97 -2.00
N GLU A 205 -4.57 30.48 -2.03
CA GLU A 205 -4.96 29.19 -1.44
C GLU A 205 -4.23 28.03 -2.13
N ALA A 206 -4.26 27.95 -3.46
CA ALA A 206 -3.56 26.91 -4.23
C ALA A 206 -2.05 26.92 -3.96
N ARG A 207 -1.43 28.12 -3.79
CA ARG A 207 -0.02 28.24 -3.40
C ARG A 207 0.25 27.66 -2.02
N THR A 208 -0.62 27.99 -1.05
CA THR A 208 -0.51 27.45 0.31
C THR A 208 -0.65 25.93 0.29
N ASN A 209 -1.66 25.40 -0.40
CA ASN A 209 -1.89 23.98 -0.52
C ASN A 209 -0.71 23.25 -1.17
N SER A 210 -0.13 23.80 -2.24
CA SER A 210 1.05 23.23 -2.89
C SER A 210 2.26 23.21 -1.95
N LEU A 211 2.49 24.27 -1.17
CA LEU A 211 3.58 24.33 -0.20
C LEU A 211 3.37 23.32 0.94
N VAL A 212 2.18 23.26 1.53
CA VAL A 212 1.86 22.32 2.61
C VAL A 212 2.02 20.87 2.13
N LEU A 213 1.56 20.55 0.91
CA LEU A 213 1.70 19.23 0.34
C LEU A 213 3.18 18.82 0.20
N ARG A 214 4.04 19.73 -0.25
CA ARG A 214 5.49 19.50 -0.37
C ARG A 214 6.21 19.49 0.97
N ASP A 215 5.93 20.46 1.82
CA ASP A 215 6.72 20.68 3.04
C ASP A 215 6.30 19.75 4.19
N LYS A 216 4.98 19.59 4.41
CA LYS A 216 4.44 18.74 5.47
C LYS A 216 4.34 17.29 5.02
N TYR A 217 3.73 17.03 3.86
CA TYR A 217 3.44 15.66 3.42
C TYR A 217 4.56 15.06 2.55
N LYS A 218 5.54 15.86 2.14
CA LYS A 218 6.68 15.46 1.27
C LYS A 218 6.22 14.83 -0.05
N ILE A 219 5.08 15.29 -0.56
CA ILE A 219 4.53 14.88 -1.85
C ILE A 219 4.82 15.97 -2.87
N ASP A 220 5.64 15.65 -3.88
CA ASP A 220 5.86 16.53 -5.01
C ASP A 220 4.71 16.38 -6.03
N PRO A 221 3.93 17.45 -6.31
CA PRO A 221 2.82 17.38 -7.25
C PRO A 221 3.23 16.99 -8.68
N VAL A 222 4.43 17.33 -9.11
CA VAL A 222 4.95 16.97 -10.44
C VAL A 222 5.17 15.46 -10.51
N PHE A 223 5.81 14.89 -9.50
CA PHE A 223 6.01 13.46 -9.44
C PHE A 223 4.68 12.72 -9.21
N ALA A 224 3.78 13.25 -8.39
CA ALA A 224 2.44 12.69 -8.19
C ALA A 224 1.65 12.64 -9.51
N GLN A 225 1.70 13.69 -10.33
CA GLN A 225 1.09 13.69 -11.68
C GLN A 225 1.69 12.60 -12.58
N LYS A 226 3.02 12.40 -12.54
CA LYS A 226 3.69 11.32 -13.30
C LYS A 226 3.22 9.94 -12.85
N VAL A 227 3.08 9.74 -11.53
CA VAL A 227 2.56 8.50 -10.94
C VAL A 227 1.10 8.26 -11.37
N ASP A 228 0.27 9.28 -11.30
CA ASP A 228 -1.13 9.20 -11.73
C ASP A 228 -1.27 8.89 -13.22
N ALA A 229 -0.46 9.51 -14.06
CA ALA A 229 -0.43 9.24 -15.51
C ALA A 229 -0.01 7.78 -15.81
N GLN A 230 0.87 7.20 -15.00
CA GLN A 230 1.37 5.84 -15.18
C GLN A 230 0.41 4.79 -14.61
N TYR A 231 -0.10 4.97 -13.40
CA TYR A 231 -0.83 3.97 -12.61
C TYR A 231 -2.29 4.34 -12.33
N GLY A 232 -2.73 5.56 -12.69
CA GLY A 232 -4.05 6.09 -12.39
C GLY A 232 -5.10 5.89 -13.49
N PRO A 233 -6.27 6.54 -13.30
CA PRO A 233 -6.53 7.63 -12.34
C PRO A 233 -6.69 7.14 -10.91
N LEU A 234 -5.96 7.75 -9.97
CA LEU A 234 -6.00 7.42 -8.55
C LEU A 234 -6.81 8.44 -7.74
N ASP A 235 -7.47 7.99 -6.69
CA ASP A 235 -8.05 8.91 -5.70
C ASP A 235 -6.98 9.25 -4.65
N TRP A 236 -6.35 10.41 -4.80
CA TRP A 236 -5.25 10.89 -3.94
C TRP A 236 -5.68 11.22 -2.51
N ARG A 237 -6.96 11.11 -2.19
CA ARG A 237 -7.46 11.21 -0.82
C ARG A 237 -7.38 9.89 -0.07
N LEU A 238 -7.01 8.78 -0.75
CA LEU A 238 -6.94 7.43 -0.20
C LEU A 238 -5.51 6.94 -0.02
N PRO A 239 -5.25 6.08 0.96
CA PRO A 239 -3.92 5.53 1.24
C PRO A 239 -3.26 4.81 0.07
N GLU A 240 -4.05 4.16 -0.79
CA GLU A 240 -3.57 3.37 -1.93
C GLU A 240 -2.76 4.21 -2.92
N ALA A 241 -3.19 5.45 -3.21
CA ALA A 241 -2.46 6.37 -4.07
C ALA A 241 -1.10 6.74 -3.49
N HIS A 242 -1.05 6.98 -2.18
CA HIS A 242 0.19 7.29 -1.47
C HIS A 242 1.13 6.09 -1.36
N ALA A 243 0.60 4.89 -1.23
CA ALA A 243 1.40 3.67 -1.28
C ALA A 243 2.10 3.56 -2.65
N ILE A 244 1.36 3.74 -3.75
CA ILE A 244 1.91 3.72 -5.12
C ILE A 244 2.96 4.83 -5.29
N TYR A 245 2.69 6.04 -4.77
CA TYR A 245 3.63 7.15 -4.82
C TYR A 245 4.99 6.80 -4.18
N TRP A 246 4.99 6.27 -2.96
CA TRP A 246 6.23 5.94 -2.25
C TRP A 246 6.99 4.78 -2.89
N TYR A 247 6.29 3.76 -3.36
CA TYR A 247 6.91 2.66 -4.11
C TYR A 247 7.52 3.15 -5.43
N ALA A 248 6.79 3.98 -6.18
CA ALA A 248 7.28 4.55 -7.44
C ALA A 248 8.49 5.47 -7.22
N LEU A 249 8.49 6.27 -6.14
CA LEU A 249 9.63 7.10 -5.75
C LEU A 249 10.86 6.24 -5.42
N GLY A 250 10.66 5.10 -4.75
CA GLY A 250 11.73 4.12 -4.52
C GLY A 250 12.33 3.58 -5.82
N LEU A 251 11.50 3.26 -6.81
CA LEU A 251 11.95 2.82 -8.14
C LEU A 251 12.73 3.91 -8.88
N GLU A 252 12.26 5.16 -8.84
CA GLU A 252 12.95 6.29 -9.48
C GLU A 252 14.31 6.56 -8.84
N LYS A 253 14.39 6.54 -7.51
CA LYS A 253 15.67 6.66 -6.79
C LYS A 253 16.63 5.53 -7.11
N ALA A 254 16.14 4.30 -7.20
CA ALA A 254 16.97 3.14 -7.59
C ALA A 254 17.51 3.28 -9.02
N ALA A 255 16.70 3.76 -9.95
CA ALA A 255 17.11 3.97 -11.34
C ALA A 255 18.15 5.09 -11.49
N GLY A 256 18.05 6.16 -10.68
CA GLY A 256 19.00 7.29 -10.68
C GLY A 256 20.36 6.97 -10.04
N ASN A 257 20.47 5.86 -9.30
CA ASN A 257 21.63 5.54 -8.49
C ASN A 257 22.57 4.54 -9.15
N THR A 258 23.30 4.97 -10.17
CA THR A 258 24.20 4.12 -10.98
C THR A 258 25.44 3.60 -10.24
N ASN A 259 25.77 4.16 -9.05
CA ASN A 259 27.01 3.88 -8.31
C ASN A 259 26.83 2.96 -7.09
N LYS A 260 25.63 2.58 -6.70
CA LYS A 260 25.45 1.63 -5.61
C LYS A 260 25.58 0.21 -6.11
N VAL A 261 26.47 -0.56 -5.46
CA VAL A 261 26.45 -2.02 -5.44
C VAL A 261 24.99 -2.46 -5.48
N LYS A 262 24.63 -3.24 -6.47
CA LYS A 262 23.29 -3.72 -6.76
C LYS A 262 22.47 -3.86 -5.47
N GLN A 263 21.66 -2.88 -5.21
CA GLN A 263 20.51 -3.06 -4.36
C GLN A 263 19.79 -4.22 -5.03
N GLY A 264 19.73 -5.36 -4.36
CA GLY A 264 19.47 -6.63 -5.02
C GLY A 264 18.17 -6.60 -5.83
N ASP A 265 18.08 -7.38 -6.87
CA ASP A 265 16.86 -7.55 -7.70
C ASP A 265 15.59 -7.77 -6.86
N PHE A 266 15.77 -8.25 -5.63
CA PHE A 266 14.70 -8.44 -4.63
C PHE A 266 14.03 -7.13 -4.20
N ASP A 267 14.77 -6.06 -3.92
CA ASP A 267 14.19 -4.79 -3.43
C ASP A 267 13.34 -4.12 -4.51
N LEU A 268 13.79 -4.14 -5.77
CA LEU A 268 13.04 -3.60 -6.91
C LEU A 268 11.77 -4.40 -7.19
N MET A 269 11.85 -5.71 -7.07
CA MET A 269 10.69 -6.59 -7.22
C MET A 269 9.64 -6.34 -6.14
N GLN A 270 10.05 -6.10 -4.88
CA GLN A 270 9.13 -5.79 -3.79
C GLN A 270 8.39 -4.46 -4.02
N LEU A 271 9.09 -3.42 -4.50
CA LEU A 271 8.48 -2.15 -4.87
C LEU A 271 7.42 -2.32 -5.96
N ARG A 272 7.73 -3.07 -7.03
CA ARG A 272 6.78 -3.35 -8.13
C ARG A 272 5.58 -4.14 -7.64
N ARG A 273 5.79 -5.16 -6.80
CA ARG A 273 4.70 -5.92 -6.16
C ARG A 273 3.83 -5.02 -5.29
N GLY A 274 4.45 -4.08 -4.55
CA GLY A 274 3.73 -3.12 -3.73
C GLY A 274 2.83 -2.20 -4.56
N ILE A 275 3.33 -1.67 -5.69
CA ILE A 275 2.53 -0.89 -6.65
C ILE A 275 1.36 -1.73 -7.13
N PHE A 276 1.63 -2.91 -7.66
CA PHE A 276 0.62 -3.79 -8.19
C PHE A 276 -0.47 -4.16 -7.17
N GLN A 277 -0.11 -4.51 -5.94
CA GLN A 277 -1.06 -4.81 -4.88
C GLN A 277 -1.88 -3.58 -4.48
N SER A 278 -1.27 -2.39 -4.51
CA SER A 278 -1.96 -1.14 -4.24
C SER A 278 -2.93 -0.75 -5.37
N GLU A 279 -2.59 -0.99 -6.65
CA GLU A 279 -3.51 -0.85 -7.78
C GLU A 279 -4.71 -1.80 -7.65
N GLN A 280 -4.49 -3.04 -7.18
CA GLN A 280 -5.56 -3.98 -6.92
C GLN A 280 -6.50 -3.52 -5.80
N ALA A 281 -5.95 -2.95 -4.74
CA ALA A 281 -6.74 -2.37 -3.66
C ALA A 281 -7.50 -1.13 -4.16
N ALA A 282 -6.85 -0.25 -4.92
CA ALA A 282 -7.46 0.92 -5.53
C ALA A 282 -8.56 0.55 -6.55
N PHE A 283 -8.38 -0.50 -7.34
CA PHE A 283 -9.43 -1.00 -8.22
C PHE A 283 -10.67 -1.42 -7.42
N ARG A 284 -10.50 -2.15 -6.31
CA ARG A 284 -11.64 -2.67 -5.52
C ARG A 284 -12.31 -1.62 -4.64
N HIS A 285 -11.55 -0.68 -4.07
CA HIS A 285 -12.00 0.24 -3.02
C HIS A 285 -11.51 1.68 -3.20
N GLY A 286 -10.88 1.99 -4.31
CA GLY A 286 -10.13 3.22 -4.52
C GLY A 286 -10.95 4.39 -5.07
N ARG A 287 -12.26 4.42 -4.86
CA ARG A 287 -13.13 5.56 -5.18
C ARG A 287 -13.92 5.97 -3.94
N ILE A 288 -13.88 7.25 -3.62
CA ILE A 288 -14.68 7.83 -2.54
C ILE A 288 -16.01 8.32 -3.07
N ILE A 289 -17.07 7.93 -2.38
CA ILE A 289 -18.42 8.48 -2.55
C ILE A 289 -18.77 9.17 -1.23
N ALA A 290 -18.96 10.49 -1.29
CA ALA A 290 -19.45 11.24 -0.14
C ALA A 290 -20.93 10.94 0.05
N ASP A 291 -21.30 10.56 1.27
CA ASP A 291 -22.70 10.39 1.65
C ASP A 291 -23.23 11.73 2.19
N PRO A 292 -24.15 12.38 1.46
CA PRO A 292 -24.69 13.68 1.87
C PRO A 292 -25.59 13.61 3.12
N PHE A 293 -26.06 12.42 3.51
CA PHE A 293 -26.98 12.24 4.63
C PHE A 293 -26.26 11.93 5.93
N THR A 294 -25.26 11.08 5.89
CA THR A 294 -24.50 10.69 7.09
C THR A 294 -23.21 11.48 7.25
N HIS A 295 -22.83 12.28 6.23
CA HIS A 295 -21.50 12.90 6.11
C HIS A 295 -20.35 11.90 6.18
N GLY A 296 -20.68 10.63 5.99
CA GLY A 296 -19.72 9.54 5.94
C GLY A 296 -19.06 9.39 4.57
N VAL A 297 -18.03 8.56 4.54
CA VAL A 297 -17.30 8.21 3.32
C VAL A 297 -17.60 6.75 2.98
N LEU A 298 -18.14 6.52 1.80
CA LEU A 298 -18.32 5.19 1.22
C LEU A 298 -17.20 4.91 0.23
N LEU A 299 -16.64 3.71 0.30
CA LEU A 299 -15.66 3.25 -0.67
C LEU A 299 -16.34 2.47 -1.79
N ALA A 300 -15.92 2.71 -3.02
CA ALA A 300 -16.42 2.05 -4.21
C ALA A 300 -15.26 1.58 -5.09
N PRO A 301 -15.48 0.63 -6.01
CA PRO A 301 -14.51 0.27 -7.02
C PRO A 301 -14.15 1.48 -7.91
N ASN A 302 -12.86 1.62 -8.21
CA ASN A 302 -12.38 2.56 -9.22
C ASN A 302 -12.31 1.83 -10.57
N LEU A 303 -13.41 1.86 -11.31
CA LEU A 303 -13.54 1.15 -12.58
C LEU A 303 -12.72 1.77 -13.72
N ASP A 304 -12.31 3.02 -13.57
CA ASP A 304 -11.51 3.70 -14.58
C ASP A 304 -10.04 3.29 -14.52
N LEU A 305 -9.64 2.64 -13.41
CA LEU A 305 -8.30 2.07 -13.22
C LEU A 305 -8.09 0.73 -13.98
N ILE A 306 -9.17 0.09 -14.44
CA ILE A 306 -9.11 -1.26 -15.03
C ILE A 306 -8.04 -1.41 -16.13
N PRO A 307 -7.91 -0.49 -17.12
CA PRO A 307 -6.91 -0.64 -18.17
C PRO A 307 -5.47 -0.65 -17.61
N LYS A 308 -5.16 0.25 -16.67
CA LYS A 308 -3.82 0.37 -16.08
C LYS A 308 -3.48 -0.84 -15.21
N ALA A 309 -4.42 -1.27 -14.37
CA ALA A 309 -4.23 -2.47 -13.56
C ALA A 309 -4.03 -3.73 -14.42
N ASN A 310 -4.76 -3.84 -15.55
CA ASN A 310 -4.52 -4.91 -16.53
C ASN A 310 -3.11 -4.85 -17.13
N ASP A 311 -2.66 -3.66 -17.53
CA ASP A 311 -1.33 -3.46 -18.11
C ASP A 311 -0.23 -3.79 -17.11
N SER A 312 -0.41 -3.46 -15.84
CA SER A 312 0.51 -3.83 -14.75
C SER A 312 0.66 -5.34 -14.60
N TYR A 313 -0.43 -6.13 -14.71
CA TYR A 313 -0.34 -7.59 -14.73
C TYR A 313 0.46 -8.12 -15.93
N LEU A 314 0.21 -7.56 -17.11
CA LEU A 314 0.90 -7.98 -18.33
C LEU A 314 2.39 -7.66 -18.28
N GLN A 315 2.72 -6.49 -17.72
CA GLN A 315 4.10 -6.07 -17.52
C GLN A 315 4.82 -7.00 -16.52
N MET A 316 4.19 -7.28 -15.35
CA MET A 316 4.76 -8.21 -14.37
C MET A 316 5.04 -9.59 -14.99
N TYR A 317 4.09 -10.11 -15.76
CA TYR A 317 4.27 -11.39 -16.44
C TYR A 317 5.43 -11.37 -17.43
N ALA A 318 5.60 -10.27 -18.18
CA ALA A 318 6.68 -10.13 -19.15
C ALA A 318 8.07 -10.00 -18.48
N GLU A 319 8.14 -9.37 -17.33
CA GLU A 319 9.40 -9.15 -16.57
C GLU A 319 9.81 -10.37 -15.72
N GLU A 320 8.85 -11.22 -15.32
CA GLU A 320 9.11 -12.37 -14.46
C GLU A 320 9.83 -13.48 -15.23
N LYS A 321 10.90 -14.00 -14.64
CA LYS A 321 11.75 -15.05 -15.23
C LYS A 321 11.47 -16.45 -14.68
N GLU A 322 10.93 -16.52 -13.45
CA GLU A 322 10.67 -17.77 -12.78
C GLU A 322 9.30 -18.33 -13.18
N GLU A 323 9.25 -19.53 -13.76
CA GLU A 323 8.02 -20.12 -14.30
C GLU A 323 6.93 -20.35 -13.25
N GLY A 324 7.31 -20.71 -12.03
CA GLY A 324 6.36 -20.83 -10.91
C GLY A 324 5.65 -19.50 -10.60
N GLN A 325 6.41 -18.42 -10.52
CA GLN A 325 5.87 -17.08 -10.27
C GLN A 325 5.06 -16.55 -11.46
N ARG A 326 5.46 -16.84 -12.70
CA ARG A 326 4.65 -16.52 -13.90
C ARG A 326 3.28 -17.18 -13.85
N THR A 327 3.20 -18.45 -13.41
CA THR A 327 1.93 -19.17 -13.23
C THR A 327 1.06 -18.50 -12.18
N ASP A 328 1.62 -18.04 -11.07
CA ASP A 328 0.89 -17.33 -10.03
C ASP A 328 0.38 -15.96 -10.51
N ILE A 329 1.18 -15.24 -11.30
CA ILE A 329 0.74 -13.99 -11.94
C ILE A 329 -0.43 -14.23 -12.89
N LEU A 330 -0.39 -15.27 -13.71
CA LEU A 330 -1.52 -15.61 -14.60
C LEU A 330 -2.79 -15.97 -13.82
N ARG A 331 -2.66 -16.71 -12.73
CA ARG A 331 -3.79 -17.03 -11.85
C ARG A 331 -4.39 -15.75 -11.23
N ALA A 332 -3.53 -14.85 -10.73
CA ALA A 332 -3.95 -13.58 -10.17
C ALA A 332 -4.61 -12.68 -11.23
N HIS A 333 -4.06 -12.62 -12.45
CA HIS A 333 -4.64 -11.87 -13.55
C HIS A 333 -6.02 -12.42 -13.98
N ARG A 334 -6.18 -13.75 -14.05
CA ARG A 334 -7.50 -14.36 -14.29
C ARG A 334 -8.52 -13.93 -13.24
N ASN A 335 -8.15 -13.98 -11.96
CA ASN A 335 -9.02 -13.57 -10.86
C ASN A 335 -9.35 -12.06 -10.93
N PHE A 336 -8.38 -11.23 -11.30
CA PHE A 336 -8.62 -9.81 -11.57
C PHE A 336 -9.64 -9.61 -12.70
N LEU A 337 -9.50 -10.29 -13.83
CA LEU A 337 -10.47 -10.19 -14.94
C LEU A 337 -11.87 -10.67 -14.54
N ARG A 338 -11.97 -11.69 -13.70
CA ARG A 338 -13.24 -12.12 -13.09
C ARG A 338 -13.91 -10.97 -12.33
N ASP A 339 -13.16 -10.33 -11.44
CA ASP A 339 -13.65 -9.20 -10.65
C ASP A 339 -14.00 -8.00 -11.54
N VAL A 340 -13.20 -7.71 -12.56
CA VAL A 340 -13.47 -6.64 -13.55
C VAL A 340 -14.82 -6.82 -14.22
N VAL A 341 -15.08 -8.00 -14.76
CA VAL A 341 -16.35 -8.31 -15.44
C VAL A 341 -17.53 -8.14 -14.48
N TYR A 342 -17.38 -8.67 -13.27
CA TYR A 342 -18.42 -8.62 -12.26
C TYR A 342 -18.70 -7.19 -11.77
N PHE A 343 -17.68 -6.42 -11.43
CA PHE A 343 -17.85 -5.03 -10.95
C PHE A 343 -18.38 -4.09 -12.03
N LEU A 344 -17.98 -4.27 -13.29
CA LEU A 344 -18.56 -3.52 -14.39
C LEU A 344 -20.06 -3.84 -14.56
N TYR A 345 -20.43 -5.13 -14.48
CA TYR A 345 -21.81 -5.54 -14.54
C TYR A 345 -22.64 -5.01 -13.36
N GLU A 346 -22.10 -5.10 -12.14
CA GLU A 346 -22.70 -4.59 -10.91
C GLU A 346 -22.93 -3.08 -10.92
N ASN A 347 -22.10 -2.33 -11.66
CA ASN A 347 -22.22 -0.88 -11.81
C ASN A 347 -22.92 -0.48 -13.12
N ASN A 348 -23.73 -1.36 -13.70
CA ASN A 348 -24.53 -1.14 -14.92
C ASN A 348 -23.70 -0.80 -16.19
N ARG A 349 -22.37 -1.02 -16.16
CA ARG A 349 -21.49 -0.86 -17.32
C ARG A 349 -21.46 -2.15 -18.15
N VAL A 350 -22.64 -2.63 -18.60
CA VAL A 350 -22.82 -3.96 -19.21
C VAL A 350 -22.01 -4.09 -20.51
N ALA A 351 -21.93 -3.04 -21.32
CA ALA A 351 -21.15 -3.05 -22.57
C ALA A 351 -19.64 -3.25 -22.30
N ASP A 352 -19.11 -2.57 -21.28
CA ASP A 352 -17.72 -2.74 -20.85
C ASP A 352 -17.51 -4.13 -20.25
N ALA A 353 -18.45 -4.62 -19.42
CA ALA A 353 -18.41 -5.98 -18.88
C ALA A 353 -18.34 -7.03 -20.01
N ALA A 354 -19.14 -6.88 -21.06
CA ALA A 354 -19.10 -7.76 -22.23
C ALA A 354 -17.74 -7.72 -22.97
N LYS A 355 -17.15 -6.52 -23.08
CA LYS A 355 -15.80 -6.36 -23.65
C LYS A 355 -14.75 -7.13 -22.85
N TRP A 356 -14.73 -6.95 -21.51
CA TRP A 356 -13.75 -7.58 -20.63
C TRP A 356 -14.02 -9.09 -20.47
N PHE A 357 -15.27 -9.52 -20.54
CA PHE A 357 -15.62 -10.95 -20.58
C PHE A 357 -15.08 -11.65 -21.83
N ARG A 358 -15.08 -10.97 -22.97
CA ARG A 358 -14.45 -11.47 -24.19
C ARG A 358 -12.95 -11.65 -23.99
N ILE A 359 -12.25 -10.68 -23.39
CA ILE A 359 -10.82 -10.77 -23.08
C ILE A 359 -10.54 -11.96 -22.14
N LEU A 360 -11.39 -12.15 -21.11
CA LEU A 360 -11.30 -13.31 -20.21
C LEU A 360 -11.44 -14.63 -20.96
N ARG A 361 -12.42 -14.73 -21.87
CA ARG A 361 -12.65 -15.92 -22.73
C ARG A 361 -11.48 -16.23 -23.65
N GLU A 362 -10.93 -15.20 -24.28
CA GLU A 362 -9.81 -15.35 -25.22
C GLU A 362 -8.53 -15.78 -24.50
N LYS A 363 -8.29 -15.23 -23.32
CA LYS A 363 -7.03 -15.43 -22.59
C LYS A 363 -7.04 -16.70 -21.72
N TYR A 364 -8.20 -17.06 -21.18
CA TYR A 364 -8.35 -18.19 -20.24
C TYR A 364 -9.52 -19.12 -20.61
N PRO A 365 -9.63 -19.61 -21.85
CA PRO A 365 -10.81 -20.34 -22.34
C PRO A 365 -11.11 -21.62 -21.56
N ASP A 366 -10.08 -22.28 -21.03
CA ASP A 366 -10.15 -23.58 -20.38
C ASP A 366 -9.89 -23.51 -18.87
N GLN A 367 -9.96 -22.32 -18.29
CA GLN A 367 -9.78 -22.10 -16.85
C GLN A 367 -11.11 -21.85 -16.17
N THR A 368 -11.36 -22.54 -15.06
CA THR A 368 -12.56 -22.34 -14.24
C THR A 368 -12.65 -20.89 -13.72
N ILE A 369 -13.82 -20.28 -13.83
CA ILE A 369 -14.08 -18.90 -13.41
C ILE A 369 -15.11 -18.75 -12.29
N ILE A 370 -15.75 -19.83 -11.86
CA ILE A 370 -16.61 -19.90 -10.67
C ILE A 370 -16.05 -21.01 -9.78
N ASP A 371 -15.66 -20.66 -8.55
CA ASP A 371 -14.86 -21.56 -7.70
C ASP A 371 -15.59 -22.85 -7.31
N ALA A 372 -16.90 -22.81 -7.09
CA ALA A 372 -17.73 -23.96 -6.76
C ALA A 372 -18.20 -24.80 -7.98
N GLN A 373 -17.85 -24.38 -9.21
CA GLN A 373 -18.36 -25.00 -10.44
C GLN A 373 -17.20 -25.34 -11.39
N PRO A 374 -16.66 -26.57 -11.33
CA PRO A 374 -15.52 -26.99 -12.17
C PRO A 374 -15.74 -26.82 -13.67
N ASP A 375 -16.97 -26.91 -14.14
CA ASP A 375 -17.34 -26.81 -15.57
C ASP A 375 -17.62 -25.35 -16.01
N SER A 376 -17.43 -24.38 -15.11
CA SER A 376 -17.63 -22.95 -15.38
C SER A 376 -16.49 -22.37 -16.22
N LEU A 377 -16.34 -22.85 -17.44
CA LEU A 377 -15.35 -22.33 -18.37
C LEU A 377 -15.89 -21.09 -19.07
N PRO A 378 -15.07 -20.03 -19.27
CA PRO A 378 -15.51 -18.78 -19.93
C PRO A 378 -16.14 -19.03 -21.30
N LYS A 379 -15.65 -20.04 -22.05
CA LYS A 379 -16.18 -20.41 -23.37
C LYS A 379 -17.60 -20.96 -23.34
N ASN A 380 -18.05 -21.50 -22.20
CA ASN A 380 -19.34 -22.18 -22.04
C ASN A 380 -20.43 -21.29 -21.43
N LEU A 381 -20.09 -20.09 -20.95
CA LEU A 381 -20.99 -19.19 -20.24
C LEU A 381 -21.28 -17.93 -21.06
N THR A 382 -22.51 -17.45 -20.94
CA THR A 382 -22.85 -16.06 -21.30
C THR A 382 -22.44 -15.09 -20.19
N LEU A 383 -22.43 -13.80 -20.47
CA LEU A 383 -22.13 -12.77 -19.47
C LEU A 383 -23.15 -12.81 -18.31
N GLU A 384 -24.43 -12.98 -18.64
CA GLU A 384 -25.52 -13.03 -17.67
C GLU A 384 -25.42 -14.27 -16.78
N GLU A 385 -25.12 -15.44 -17.34
CA GLU A 385 -24.89 -16.67 -16.57
C GLU A 385 -23.71 -16.53 -15.64
N TYR A 386 -22.61 -15.89 -16.12
CA TYR A 386 -21.46 -15.62 -15.29
C TYR A 386 -21.79 -14.65 -14.15
N ALA A 387 -22.41 -13.51 -14.44
CA ALA A 387 -22.78 -12.51 -13.44
C ALA A 387 -23.71 -13.11 -12.37
N PHE A 388 -24.68 -13.92 -12.79
CA PHE A 388 -25.57 -14.62 -11.87
C PHE A 388 -24.83 -15.62 -10.97
N ALA A 389 -23.94 -16.43 -11.54
CA ALA A 389 -23.17 -17.39 -10.78
C ALA A 389 -22.25 -16.70 -9.75
N ARG A 390 -21.68 -15.53 -10.08
CA ARG A 390 -20.92 -14.70 -9.13
C ARG A 390 -21.78 -14.18 -7.98
N VAL A 391 -23.02 -13.74 -8.28
CA VAL A 391 -23.98 -13.36 -7.22
C VAL A 391 -24.34 -14.55 -6.33
N GLN A 392 -24.51 -15.74 -6.92
CA GLN A 392 -24.77 -16.95 -6.13
C GLN A 392 -23.61 -17.36 -5.23
N GLU A 393 -22.36 -17.20 -5.66
CA GLU A 393 -21.18 -17.41 -4.81
C GLU A 393 -21.20 -16.51 -3.56
N GLU A 394 -21.68 -15.26 -3.69
CA GLU A 394 -21.77 -14.33 -2.56
C GLU A 394 -22.94 -14.65 -1.61
N ILE A 395 -24.05 -15.13 -2.14
CA ILE A 395 -25.31 -15.28 -1.39
C ILE A 395 -25.52 -16.71 -0.91
N GLY A 396 -24.98 -17.72 -1.62
CA GLY A 396 -25.20 -19.14 -1.37
C GLY A 396 -26.56 -19.66 -1.89
N ASP A 397 -26.83 -20.97 -1.73
CA ASP A 397 -28.10 -21.58 -2.08
C ASP A 397 -29.23 -21.13 -1.15
N THR A 398 -30.37 -20.65 -1.71
CA THR A 398 -31.34 -19.85 -0.96
C THR A 398 -32.77 -20.40 -1.03
N SER A 399 -33.47 -20.38 0.14
CA SER A 399 -34.90 -20.54 0.25
C SER A 399 -35.64 -19.32 -0.33
N GLN A 400 -36.98 -19.49 -0.61
CA GLN A 400 -37.83 -18.40 -1.06
C GLN A 400 -37.70 -17.13 -0.19
N GLU A 401 -37.83 -17.27 1.13
CA GLU A 401 -37.75 -16.18 2.10
C GLU A 401 -36.39 -15.44 2.03
N ARG A 402 -35.29 -16.17 1.93
CA ARG A 402 -33.95 -15.60 1.85
C ARG A 402 -33.74 -14.91 0.51
N THR A 403 -34.21 -15.49 -0.59
CA THR A 403 -34.15 -14.87 -1.92
C THR A 403 -34.95 -13.58 -1.97
N THR A 404 -36.15 -13.56 -1.39
CA THR A 404 -36.97 -12.35 -1.21
C THR A 404 -36.19 -11.27 -0.46
N GLY A 405 -35.67 -11.58 0.72
CA GLY A 405 -34.91 -10.62 1.53
C GLY A 405 -33.65 -10.08 0.83
N VAL A 406 -32.98 -10.89 0.01
CA VAL A 406 -31.85 -10.45 -0.80
C VAL A 406 -32.30 -9.47 -1.90
N ILE A 407 -33.39 -9.77 -2.61
CA ILE A 407 -33.96 -8.90 -3.65
C ILE A 407 -34.38 -7.57 -3.04
N GLU A 408 -35.15 -7.59 -1.95
CA GLU A 408 -35.59 -6.40 -1.21
C GLU A 408 -34.38 -5.57 -0.74
N GLY A 409 -33.36 -6.21 -0.18
CA GLY A 409 -32.11 -5.56 0.22
C GLY A 409 -31.37 -4.89 -0.95
N MET A 410 -31.37 -5.50 -2.13
CA MET A 410 -30.78 -4.92 -3.34
C MET A 410 -31.61 -3.73 -3.86
N ILE A 411 -32.94 -3.84 -3.83
CA ILE A 411 -33.84 -2.75 -4.22
C ILE A 411 -33.65 -1.56 -3.26
N ALA A 412 -33.63 -1.80 -1.95
CA ALA A 412 -33.38 -0.77 -0.96
C ALA A 412 -32.03 -0.08 -1.19
N ARG A 413 -30.97 -0.84 -1.47
CA ARG A 413 -29.64 -0.30 -1.83
C ARG A 413 -29.68 0.49 -3.14
N SER A 414 -30.44 0.05 -4.13
CA SER A 414 -30.64 0.81 -5.38
C SER A 414 -31.20 2.20 -5.09
N TYR A 415 -32.29 2.29 -4.32
CA TYR A 415 -32.87 3.58 -3.94
C TYR A 415 -31.91 4.44 -3.11
N TYR A 416 -31.16 3.84 -2.19
CA TYR A 416 -30.14 4.56 -1.43
C TYR A 416 -29.05 5.13 -2.35
N GLN A 417 -28.51 4.35 -3.28
CA GLN A 417 -27.50 4.81 -4.24
C GLN A 417 -28.05 5.94 -5.14
N LEU A 418 -29.32 5.83 -5.56
CA LEU A 418 -29.97 6.89 -6.32
C LEU A 418 -30.07 8.19 -5.51
N ALA A 419 -30.45 8.09 -4.22
CA ALA A 419 -30.57 9.23 -3.32
C ALA A 419 -29.24 9.98 -3.07
N ILE A 420 -28.11 9.27 -3.15
CA ILE A 420 -26.77 9.85 -3.03
C ILE A 420 -26.13 10.19 -4.38
N GLY A 421 -26.91 10.20 -5.49
CA GLY A 421 -26.45 10.59 -6.82
C GLY A 421 -25.56 9.58 -7.52
N GLN A 422 -25.66 8.30 -7.16
CA GLN A 422 -24.89 7.20 -7.79
C GLN A 422 -25.78 6.38 -8.73
N ASP A 423 -26.22 7.00 -9.83
CA ASP A 423 -27.22 6.45 -10.75
C ASP A 423 -26.83 5.09 -11.36
N ASP A 424 -25.59 4.95 -11.81
CA ASP A 424 -25.09 3.69 -12.38
C ASP A 424 -25.07 2.54 -11.34
N ARG A 425 -24.69 2.86 -10.12
CA ARG A 425 -24.72 1.87 -9.01
C ARG A 425 -26.15 1.52 -8.63
N ALA A 426 -27.04 2.50 -8.61
CA ALA A 426 -28.47 2.28 -8.39
C ALA A 426 -29.04 1.33 -9.44
N ALA A 427 -28.78 1.62 -10.71
CA ALA A 427 -29.19 0.77 -11.84
C ALA A 427 -28.56 -0.65 -11.76
N GLY A 428 -27.30 -0.75 -11.37
CA GLY A 428 -26.60 -2.01 -11.15
C GLY A 428 -27.23 -2.89 -10.07
N TYR A 429 -27.60 -2.32 -8.92
CA TYR A 429 -28.34 -3.06 -7.87
C TYR A 429 -29.71 -3.52 -8.35
N LYS A 430 -30.42 -2.70 -9.12
CA LYS A 430 -31.71 -3.07 -9.73
C LYS A 430 -31.55 -4.18 -10.75
N LEU A 431 -30.50 -4.14 -11.56
CA LEU A 431 -30.16 -5.19 -12.52
C LEU A 431 -29.87 -6.52 -11.81
N LYS A 432 -29.11 -6.51 -10.72
CA LYS A 432 -28.81 -7.70 -9.88
C LYS A 432 -30.09 -8.27 -9.27
N ALA A 433 -30.93 -7.42 -8.69
CA ALA A 433 -32.22 -7.84 -8.12
C ALA A 433 -33.08 -8.55 -9.16
N ARG A 434 -33.19 -7.99 -10.37
CA ARG A 434 -33.91 -8.60 -11.50
C ARG A 434 -33.29 -9.93 -11.92
N LEU A 435 -31.98 -10.01 -12.03
CA LEU A 435 -31.28 -11.22 -12.42
C LEU A 435 -31.55 -12.38 -11.44
N ILE A 436 -31.52 -12.10 -10.14
CA ILE A 436 -31.83 -13.08 -9.10
C ILE A 436 -33.30 -13.51 -9.19
N TYR A 437 -34.20 -12.53 -9.35
CA TYR A 437 -35.63 -12.77 -9.49
C TYR A 437 -35.92 -13.69 -10.69
N ASP A 438 -35.44 -13.34 -11.87
CA ASP A 438 -35.69 -14.07 -13.12
C ASP A 438 -35.14 -15.50 -13.06
N ASN A 439 -33.97 -15.69 -12.50
CA ASN A 439 -33.36 -17.01 -12.34
C ASN A 439 -34.09 -17.88 -11.29
N TYR A 440 -34.51 -17.27 -10.17
CA TYR A 440 -35.29 -17.99 -9.18
C TYR A 440 -36.63 -18.43 -9.77
N GLN A 441 -37.34 -17.54 -10.46
CA GLN A 441 -38.61 -17.85 -11.15
C GLN A 441 -38.43 -18.93 -12.22
N LYS A 442 -37.36 -18.91 -12.98
CA LYS A 442 -37.03 -19.92 -13.97
C LYS A 442 -36.81 -21.31 -13.34
N LYS A 443 -36.10 -21.36 -12.18
CA LYS A 443 -35.81 -22.61 -11.48
C LYS A 443 -37.04 -23.17 -10.76
N MET A 444 -37.80 -22.33 -10.07
CA MET A 444 -38.86 -22.75 -9.16
C MET A 444 -40.26 -22.57 -9.72
N GLY A 445 -40.49 -21.59 -10.58
CA GLY A 445 -41.79 -21.21 -11.09
C GLY A 445 -42.42 -22.27 -12.07
N MET A 446 -41.58 -23.10 -12.71
CA MET A 446 -42.05 -24.19 -13.58
C MET A 446 -42.44 -25.44 -12.81
N ASP A 447 -41.76 -25.74 -11.68
CA ASP A 447 -41.93 -26.99 -10.95
C ASP A 447 -42.79 -26.86 -9.69
N GLN A 448 -42.87 -25.67 -9.07
CA GLN A 448 -43.62 -25.45 -7.84
C GLN A 448 -44.30 -24.06 -7.78
N PRO A 449 -45.53 -23.88 -8.27
CA PRO A 449 -46.23 -22.60 -8.27
C PRO A 449 -46.39 -21.96 -6.89
N ARG A 450 -46.35 -22.75 -5.81
CA ARG A 450 -46.44 -22.25 -4.41
C ARG A 450 -45.14 -21.61 -3.91
N ALA A 451 -44.02 -21.85 -4.60
CA ALA A 451 -42.72 -21.29 -4.28
C ALA A 451 -42.38 -20.07 -5.15
N ALA A 452 -43.29 -19.62 -6.03
CA ALA A 452 -43.08 -18.45 -6.87
C ALA A 452 -42.98 -17.17 -6.02
N LEU A 453 -42.03 -16.28 -6.40
CA LEU A 453 -41.93 -14.97 -5.79
C LEU A 453 -43.11 -14.08 -6.21
N PRO A 454 -43.53 -13.11 -5.40
CA PRO A 454 -44.39 -12.02 -5.85
C PRO A 454 -43.76 -11.29 -7.04
N SER A 455 -44.51 -10.48 -7.77
CA SER A 455 -43.94 -9.68 -8.86
C SER A 455 -42.87 -8.74 -8.33
N LEU A 456 -41.84 -8.44 -9.12
CA LEU A 456 -40.73 -7.58 -8.72
C LEU A 456 -41.18 -6.17 -8.33
N ASP A 457 -42.35 -5.72 -8.84
CA ASP A 457 -42.94 -4.42 -8.49
C ASP A 457 -43.67 -4.43 -7.14
N VAL A 458 -43.89 -5.62 -6.56
CA VAL A 458 -44.47 -5.82 -5.22
C VAL A 458 -43.40 -6.01 -4.16
N LEU A 459 -42.25 -6.52 -4.57
CA LEU A 459 -41.04 -6.60 -3.75
C LEU A 459 -40.33 -5.24 -3.67
#